data_11d186cd71744a060d60e24a18373fb6
#
_entry.id   11d186cd71744a060d60e24a18373fb6
#
_cell.length_a   1.000
_cell.length_b   1.000
_cell.length_c   1.000
_cell.angle_alpha   90.00
_cell.angle_beta   90.00
_cell.angle_gamma   90.00
#
_symmetry.space_group_name_H-M   'P 1'
#
loop_
_entity.id
_entity.type
_entity.pdbx_description
1 polymer ?
#
loop_
_entity_poly.entity_id
_entity_poly.type
_entity_poly.pdbx_seq_one_letter_code
_entity_poly.pdbx_strand_id
1 'polypeptide(L)'
;MPVDQYIGGIEHAILHLLYSRFFHLVFKDLGFIKSDEPFDRLLTQGMVIKDGAKMSKSKGNVVDPDEIIQNYGADTARLFILFAAPPAKDLEWNSQGVEGCYRFLKRVWRIFDDFLSDIRQAGSVPKGNETDSKELRELRRITHVTIGRVTDDIQTRMQFNTAIAAVMEFVNHLYTFRDGWVLLKDNSDDARAIVRESFDTLILLLSPFAPHISEEMWSLLGHETSIV
;
A
#
# COMPACT_ATOMS: atom_id res chain seq x y z
N MET A 1 -21.54 -5.97 -16.55
CA MET A 1 -20.94 -5.11 -17.56
C MET A 1 -21.57 -3.74 -17.44
N PRO A 2 -20.75 -2.66 -17.36
CA PRO A 2 -19.29 -2.66 -17.59
C PRO A 2 -18.50 -3.27 -16.41
N VAL A 3 -17.18 -3.43 -16.61
CA VAL A 3 -16.21 -3.80 -15.57
C VAL A 3 -15.65 -2.50 -14.98
N ASP A 4 -15.54 -2.41 -13.66
CA ASP A 4 -15.18 -1.17 -12.96
C ASP A 4 -13.79 -0.65 -13.31
N GLN A 5 -12.81 -1.55 -13.49
CA GLN A 5 -11.42 -1.18 -13.72
C GLN A 5 -10.73 -2.16 -14.68
N TYR A 6 -10.13 -1.63 -15.76
CA TYR A 6 -9.19 -2.35 -16.62
C TYR A 6 -7.76 -1.89 -16.31
N ILE A 7 -6.88 -2.84 -16.03
CA ILE A 7 -5.46 -2.58 -15.78
C ILE A 7 -4.64 -3.44 -16.72
N GLY A 8 -3.74 -2.84 -17.49
CA GLY A 8 -2.89 -3.58 -18.41
C GLY A 8 -1.83 -2.71 -19.09
N GLY A 9 -0.87 -3.35 -19.76
CA GLY A 9 0.14 -2.65 -20.55
C GLY A 9 -0.47 -1.90 -21.73
N ILE A 10 0.21 -0.84 -22.15
CA ILE A 10 -0.24 0.02 -23.26
C ILE A 10 -0.39 -0.75 -24.58
N GLU A 11 0.33 -1.85 -24.77
CA GLU A 11 0.24 -2.73 -25.93
C GLU A 11 -1.16 -3.33 -26.11
N HIS A 12 -1.95 -3.46 -25.06
CA HIS A 12 -3.31 -3.97 -25.12
C HIS A 12 -4.29 -3.01 -25.81
N ALA A 13 -3.89 -1.77 -26.07
CA ALA A 13 -4.71 -0.82 -26.84
C ALA A 13 -5.08 -1.36 -28.24
N ILE A 14 -4.14 -2.08 -28.88
CA ILE A 14 -4.33 -2.71 -30.20
C ILE A 14 -4.55 -4.23 -30.11
N LEU A 15 -4.64 -4.79 -28.93
CA LEU A 15 -4.86 -6.22 -28.68
C LEU A 15 -6.17 -6.42 -27.90
N HIS A 16 -6.07 -6.77 -26.61
CA HIS A 16 -7.23 -7.13 -25.81
C HIS A 16 -8.26 -6.01 -25.69
N LEU A 17 -7.85 -4.76 -25.52
CA LEU A 17 -8.78 -3.62 -25.41
C LEU A 17 -9.58 -3.43 -26.73
N LEU A 18 -8.93 -3.56 -27.89
CA LEU A 18 -9.61 -3.47 -29.18
C LEU A 18 -10.66 -4.58 -29.35
N TYR A 19 -10.28 -5.84 -29.07
CA TYR A 19 -11.18 -6.97 -29.20
C TYR A 19 -12.35 -6.92 -28.22
N SER A 20 -12.10 -6.57 -26.97
CA SER A 20 -13.15 -6.46 -25.96
C SER A 20 -14.18 -5.37 -26.31
N ARG A 21 -13.74 -4.23 -26.84
CA ARG A 21 -14.63 -3.17 -27.32
C ARG A 21 -15.45 -3.62 -28.55
N PHE A 22 -14.80 -4.32 -29.47
CA PHE A 22 -15.50 -4.86 -30.66
C PHE A 22 -16.62 -5.82 -30.24
N PHE A 23 -16.34 -6.83 -29.45
CA PHE A 23 -17.36 -7.77 -28.98
C PHE A 23 -18.42 -7.11 -28.13
N HIS A 24 -18.07 -6.14 -27.31
CA HIS A 24 -19.03 -5.37 -26.54
C HIS A 24 -20.05 -4.65 -27.43
N LEU A 25 -19.58 -3.97 -28.48
CA LEU A 25 -20.46 -3.30 -29.45
C LEU A 25 -21.37 -4.29 -30.18
N VAL A 26 -20.84 -5.45 -30.57
CA VAL A 26 -21.68 -6.52 -31.18
C VAL A 26 -22.77 -6.98 -30.22
N PHE A 27 -22.47 -7.22 -28.96
CA PHE A 27 -23.46 -7.62 -27.95
C PHE A 27 -24.48 -6.51 -27.68
N LYS A 28 -24.09 -5.25 -27.77
CA LYS A 28 -25.00 -4.13 -27.67
C LYS A 28 -25.96 -4.09 -28.88
N ASP A 29 -25.45 -4.23 -30.09
CA ASP A 29 -26.26 -4.25 -31.32
C ASP A 29 -27.26 -5.42 -31.34
N LEU A 30 -26.87 -6.55 -30.75
CA LEU A 30 -27.75 -7.73 -30.59
C LEU A 30 -28.72 -7.59 -29.38
N GLY A 31 -28.65 -6.51 -28.62
CA GLY A 31 -29.55 -6.25 -27.50
C GLY A 31 -29.24 -7.01 -26.19
N PHE A 32 -28.08 -7.69 -26.10
CA PHE A 32 -27.69 -8.44 -24.89
C PHE A 32 -27.23 -7.54 -23.75
N ILE A 33 -26.67 -6.37 -24.06
CA ILE A 33 -26.14 -5.40 -23.08
C ILE A 33 -26.60 -3.99 -23.46
N LYS A 34 -26.56 -3.06 -22.48
CA LYS A 34 -27.01 -1.67 -22.67
C LYS A 34 -25.86 -0.65 -22.59
N SER A 35 -24.74 -1.01 -21.98
CA SER A 35 -23.58 -0.11 -21.78
C SER A 35 -22.87 0.16 -23.11
N ASP A 36 -22.25 1.33 -23.23
CA ASP A 36 -21.52 1.76 -24.43
C ASP A 36 -20.08 1.24 -24.46
N GLU A 37 -19.47 1.04 -23.30
CA GLU A 37 -18.09 0.58 -23.16
C GLU A 37 -17.99 -0.62 -22.20
N PRO A 38 -17.02 -1.52 -22.41
CA PRO A 38 -16.83 -2.70 -21.57
C PRO A 38 -16.21 -2.37 -20.20
N PHE A 39 -15.50 -1.22 -20.06
CA PHE A 39 -14.76 -0.81 -18.88
C PHE A 39 -15.12 0.62 -18.49
N ASP A 40 -15.35 0.87 -17.20
CA ASP A 40 -15.61 2.22 -16.68
C ASP A 40 -14.34 3.04 -16.56
N ARG A 41 -13.23 2.40 -16.20
CA ARG A 41 -11.92 3.04 -16.04
C ARG A 41 -10.82 2.21 -16.67
N LEU A 42 -9.83 2.91 -17.23
CA LEU A 42 -8.64 2.33 -17.81
C LEU A 42 -7.40 2.87 -17.10
N LEU A 43 -6.57 1.98 -16.56
CA LEU A 43 -5.24 2.28 -16.08
C LEU A 43 -4.21 1.57 -16.97
N THR A 44 -3.52 2.33 -17.82
CA THR A 44 -2.43 1.79 -18.63
C THR A 44 -1.15 1.72 -17.80
N GLN A 45 -0.49 0.55 -17.84
CA GLN A 45 0.80 0.33 -17.18
C GLN A 45 1.95 0.56 -18.14
N GLY A 46 3.03 1.17 -17.60
CA GLY A 46 4.33 1.22 -18.26
C GLY A 46 4.99 -0.17 -18.31
N MET A 47 6.09 -0.26 -19.02
CA MET A 47 6.84 -1.51 -19.17
C MET A 47 7.84 -1.70 -18.02
N VAL A 48 8.12 -2.95 -17.67
CA VAL A 48 9.26 -3.29 -16.82
C VAL A 48 10.48 -3.46 -17.71
N ILE A 49 11.48 -2.62 -17.48
CA ILE A 49 12.75 -2.62 -18.19
C ILE A 49 13.88 -3.06 -17.28
N LYS A 50 14.90 -3.68 -17.83
CA LYS A 50 16.11 -4.07 -17.13
C LYS A 50 17.29 -3.88 -18.08
N ASP A 51 18.35 -3.24 -17.59
CA ASP A 51 19.54 -2.92 -18.35
C ASP A 51 19.20 -2.13 -19.64
N GLY A 52 18.28 -1.14 -19.51
CA GLY A 52 17.84 -0.27 -20.59
C GLY A 52 16.98 -0.94 -21.67
N ALA A 53 16.49 -2.17 -21.44
CA ALA A 53 15.68 -2.89 -22.40
C ALA A 53 14.43 -3.53 -21.76
N LYS A 54 13.33 -3.61 -22.55
CA LYS A 54 12.13 -4.37 -22.12
C LYS A 54 12.53 -5.80 -21.74
N MET A 55 12.08 -6.26 -20.57
CA MET A 55 12.26 -7.65 -20.14
C MET A 55 11.62 -8.62 -21.14
N SER A 56 12.39 -9.59 -21.60
CA SER A 56 11.88 -10.65 -22.46
C SER A 56 12.71 -11.92 -22.32
N LYS A 57 12.06 -13.09 -22.45
CA LYS A 57 12.74 -14.38 -22.42
C LYS A 57 13.81 -14.50 -23.51
N SER A 58 13.55 -13.92 -24.70
CA SER A 58 14.50 -13.94 -25.82
C SER A 58 15.79 -13.14 -25.57
N LYS A 59 15.75 -12.14 -24.68
CA LYS A 59 16.93 -11.33 -24.29
C LYS A 59 17.64 -11.87 -23.06
N GLY A 60 17.05 -12.85 -22.35
CA GLY A 60 17.64 -13.40 -21.13
C GLY A 60 17.70 -12.42 -19.95
N ASN A 61 17.00 -11.29 -20.01
CA ASN A 61 16.97 -10.25 -18.97
C ASN A 61 15.73 -10.30 -18.06
N VAL A 62 15.05 -11.46 -18.03
CA VAL A 62 13.88 -11.66 -17.16
C VAL A 62 14.36 -11.87 -15.73
N VAL A 63 13.65 -11.27 -14.79
CA VAL A 63 13.80 -11.55 -13.36
C VAL A 63 12.70 -12.52 -12.96
N ASP A 64 13.11 -13.62 -12.31
CA ASP A 64 12.17 -14.63 -11.81
C ASP A 64 11.52 -14.12 -10.51
N PRO A 65 10.21 -13.96 -10.46
CA PRO A 65 9.51 -13.58 -9.24
C PRO A 65 9.73 -14.58 -8.09
N ASP A 66 9.90 -15.87 -8.38
CA ASP A 66 10.08 -16.90 -7.38
C ASP A 66 11.37 -16.71 -6.59
N GLU A 67 12.47 -16.31 -7.26
CA GLU A 67 13.72 -15.99 -6.58
C GLU A 67 13.56 -14.83 -5.59
N ILE A 68 12.77 -13.81 -5.95
CA ILE A 68 12.53 -12.66 -5.08
C ILE A 68 11.66 -13.06 -3.90
N ILE A 69 10.61 -13.83 -4.16
CA ILE A 69 9.69 -14.30 -3.12
C ILE A 69 10.42 -15.19 -2.11
N GLN A 70 11.30 -16.08 -2.58
CA GLN A 70 12.09 -16.94 -1.70
C GLN A 70 13.10 -16.17 -0.84
N ASN A 71 13.74 -15.14 -1.41
CA ASN A 71 14.79 -14.38 -0.71
C ASN A 71 14.25 -13.24 0.16
N TYR A 72 13.16 -12.59 -0.26
CA TYR A 72 12.67 -11.35 0.35
C TYR A 72 11.20 -11.39 0.76
N GLY A 73 10.44 -12.40 0.33
CA GLY A 73 9.01 -12.53 0.58
C GLY A 73 8.13 -11.81 -0.45
N ALA A 74 6.89 -12.26 -0.55
CA ALA A 74 5.91 -11.74 -1.53
C ALA A 74 5.57 -10.26 -1.30
N ASP A 75 5.45 -9.82 -0.04
CA ASP A 75 5.16 -8.42 0.30
C ASP A 75 6.25 -7.47 -0.18
N THR A 76 7.52 -7.89 -0.12
CA THR A 76 8.63 -7.09 -0.64
C THR A 76 8.54 -6.91 -2.15
N ALA A 77 8.24 -7.99 -2.88
CA ALA A 77 8.08 -7.95 -4.33
C ALA A 77 6.91 -7.01 -4.72
N ARG A 78 5.76 -7.14 -4.07
CA ARG A 78 4.59 -6.29 -4.28
C ARG A 78 4.90 -4.82 -4.01
N LEU A 79 5.49 -4.55 -2.84
CA LEU A 79 5.83 -3.20 -2.42
C LEU A 79 6.81 -2.53 -3.40
N PHE A 80 7.84 -3.26 -3.85
CA PHE A 80 8.80 -2.74 -4.83
C PHE A 80 8.13 -2.35 -6.14
N ILE A 81 7.31 -3.25 -6.73
CA ILE A 81 6.64 -2.98 -8.02
C ILE A 81 5.75 -1.74 -7.94
N LEU A 82 5.03 -1.56 -6.83
CA LEU A 82 4.11 -0.44 -6.65
C LEU A 82 4.81 0.87 -6.25
N PHE A 83 6.02 0.77 -5.67
CA PHE A 83 6.79 1.92 -5.21
C PHE A 83 7.76 2.47 -6.26
N ALA A 84 8.34 1.61 -7.09
CA ALA A 84 9.48 1.96 -7.96
C ALA A 84 9.14 3.01 -9.03
N ALA A 85 7.88 3.04 -9.51
CA ALA A 85 7.43 4.02 -10.49
C ALA A 85 5.91 4.27 -10.39
N PRO A 86 5.42 5.44 -10.85
CA PRO A 86 4.00 5.63 -11.10
C PRO A 86 3.48 4.58 -12.10
N PRO A 87 2.24 4.08 -11.97
CA PRO A 87 1.75 2.99 -12.80
C PRO A 87 1.87 3.21 -14.32
N ALA A 88 1.69 4.45 -14.79
CA ALA A 88 1.75 4.79 -16.21
C ALA A 88 3.18 5.00 -16.75
N LYS A 89 4.20 4.88 -15.91
CA LYS A 89 5.61 5.05 -16.29
C LYS A 89 6.32 3.70 -16.36
N ASP A 90 7.37 3.65 -17.21
CA ASP A 90 8.24 2.49 -17.22
C ASP A 90 8.97 2.33 -15.89
N LEU A 91 9.07 1.08 -15.44
CA LEU A 91 9.76 0.71 -14.22
C LEU A 91 11.12 0.11 -14.58
N GLU A 92 12.21 0.78 -14.19
CA GLU A 92 13.56 0.21 -14.27
C GLU A 92 13.79 -0.75 -13.11
N TRP A 93 14.06 -2.01 -13.43
CA TRP A 93 14.35 -3.00 -12.41
C TRP A 93 15.65 -2.69 -11.67
N ASN A 94 15.58 -2.64 -10.34
CA ASN A 94 16.70 -2.34 -9.46
C ASN A 94 16.69 -3.25 -8.22
N SER A 95 17.67 -4.16 -8.13
CA SER A 95 17.79 -5.06 -6.99
C SER A 95 18.03 -4.34 -5.66
N GLN A 96 18.73 -3.20 -5.68
CA GLN A 96 18.91 -2.38 -4.45
C GLN A 96 17.59 -1.79 -3.96
N GLY A 97 16.66 -1.48 -4.88
CA GLY A 97 15.30 -1.04 -4.54
C GLY A 97 14.51 -2.14 -3.84
N VAL A 98 14.64 -3.40 -4.29
CA VAL A 98 14.02 -4.56 -3.63
C VAL A 98 14.53 -4.71 -2.19
N GLU A 99 15.86 -4.64 -1.99
CA GLU A 99 16.45 -4.67 -0.64
C GLU A 99 16.00 -3.48 0.22
N GLY A 100 15.82 -2.32 -0.38
CA GLY A 100 15.28 -1.13 0.30
C GLY A 100 13.88 -1.37 0.84
N CYS A 101 12.99 -1.97 0.04
CA CYS A 101 11.65 -2.34 0.44
C CYS A 101 11.65 -3.41 1.54
N TYR A 102 12.51 -4.41 1.44
CA TYR A 102 12.68 -5.44 2.47
C TYR A 102 13.12 -4.84 3.82
N ARG A 103 14.12 -3.95 3.81
CA ARG A 103 14.55 -3.25 5.02
C ARG A 103 13.45 -2.38 5.61
N PHE A 104 12.63 -1.74 4.76
CA PHE A 104 11.49 -0.96 5.22
C PHE A 104 10.46 -1.84 5.94
N LEU A 105 10.05 -2.98 5.36
CA LEU A 105 9.11 -3.90 6.03
C LEU A 105 9.67 -4.44 7.36
N LYS A 106 10.96 -4.74 7.43
CA LYS A 106 11.61 -5.08 8.71
C LYS A 106 11.56 -3.95 9.74
N ARG A 107 11.68 -2.70 9.30
CA ARG A 107 11.53 -1.54 10.18
C ARG A 107 10.09 -1.40 10.66
N VAL A 108 9.10 -1.61 9.78
CA VAL A 108 7.69 -1.62 10.16
C VAL A 108 7.44 -2.66 11.25
N TRP A 109 7.88 -3.89 11.02
CA TRP A 109 7.74 -4.95 12.01
C TRP A 109 8.37 -4.59 13.36
N ARG A 110 9.60 -4.08 13.34
CA ARG A 110 10.32 -3.72 14.56
C ARG A 110 9.61 -2.64 15.36
N ILE A 111 9.17 -1.55 14.71
CA ILE A 111 8.47 -0.49 15.43
C ILE A 111 7.13 -0.96 15.97
N PHE A 112 6.44 -1.85 15.28
CA PHE A 112 5.22 -2.49 15.76
C PHE A 112 5.49 -3.35 16.99
N ASP A 113 6.52 -4.19 16.96
CA ASP A 113 6.90 -5.07 18.06
C ASP A 113 7.31 -4.27 19.30
N ASP A 114 8.04 -3.16 19.12
CA ASP A 114 8.43 -2.24 20.20
C ASP A 114 7.22 -1.68 20.99
N PHE A 115 6.05 -1.53 20.33
CA PHE A 115 4.82 -0.99 20.94
C PHE A 115 3.75 -2.03 21.26
N LEU A 116 3.90 -3.28 20.79
CA LEU A 116 2.85 -4.29 20.86
C LEU A 116 2.30 -4.50 22.27
N SER A 117 3.17 -4.54 23.29
CA SER A 117 2.74 -4.72 24.68
C SER A 117 1.88 -3.56 25.20
N ASP A 118 2.15 -2.34 24.74
CA ASP A 118 1.43 -1.13 25.17
C ASP A 118 0.08 -0.97 24.48
N ILE A 119 -0.01 -1.34 23.20
CA ILE A 119 -1.19 -1.10 22.37
C ILE A 119 -2.17 -2.28 22.32
N ARG A 120 -1.72 -3.51 22.61
CA ARG A 120 -2.56 -4.70 22.52
C ARG A 120 -3.79 -4.66 23.44
N GLN A 121 -3.64 -4.04 24.62
CA GLN A 121 -4.70 -3.93 25.62
C GLN A 121 -5.38 -2.56 25.61
N ALA A 122 -4.99 -1.67 24.71
CA ALA A 122 -5.59 -0.34 24.62
C ALA A 122 -7.03 -0.42 24.16
N GLY A 123 -7.90 0.34 24.81
CA GLY A 123 -9.27 0.56 24.39
C GLY A 123 -9.37 1.43 23.14
N SER A 124 -10.62 1.71 22.72
CA SER A 124 -10.88 2.67 21.65
C SER A 124 -10.62 4.10 22.13
N VAL A 125 -10.17 4.95 21.20
CA VAL A 125 -9.96 6.38 21.47
C VAL A 125 -11.27 7.00 21.95
N PRO A 126 -11.31 7.65 23.13
CA PRO A 126 -12.51 8.32 23.62
C PRO A 126 -12.95 9.44 22.68
N LYS A 127 -14.25 9.66 22.51
CA LYS A 127 -14.78 10.78 21.72
C LYS A 127 -14.49 12.08 22.44
N GLY A 128 -13.82 13.03 21.77
CA GLY A 128 -13.58 14.37 22.28
C GLY A 128 -12.19 14.57 22.91
N ASN A 129 -11.22 13.76 22.57
CA ASN A 129 -9.90 13.77 23.18
C ASN A 129 -9.09 15.04 22.98
N GLU A 130 -9.10 15.88 23.98
CA GLU A 130 -8.03 16.82 24.24
C GLU A 130 -7.00 16.11 25.15
N THR A 131 -5.94 15.55 24.55
CA THR A 131 -4.78 15.17 25.35
C THR A 131 -3.93 16.40 25.64
N ASP A 132 -3.45 16.51 26.85
CA ASP A 132 -2.55 17.62 27.25
C ASP A 132 -1.14 17.45 26.65
N SER A 133 -0.75 16.24 26.25
CA SER A 133 0.53 15.96 25.62
C SER A 133 0.59 16.54 24.19
N LYS A 134 1.58 17.42 23.98
CA LYS A 134 1.88 17.97 22.66
C LYS A 134 2.29 16.88 21.66
N GLU A 135 3.04 15.90 22.15
CA GLU A 135 3.58 14.78 21.38
C GLU A 135 2.45 13.86 20.88
N LEU A 136 1.47 13.56 21.72
CA LEU A 136 0.31 12.75 21.34
C LEU A 136 -0.60 13.48 20.36
N ARG A 137 -0.82 14.81 20.57
CA ARG A 137 -1.57 15.62 19.59
C ARG A 137 -0.89 15.63 18.22
N GLU A 138 0.45 15.77 18.20
CA GLU A 138 1.21 15.77 16.96
C GLU A 138 1.19 14.39 16.27
N LEU A 139 1.33 13.29 17.03
CA LEU A 139 1.18 11.94 16.50
C LEU A 139 -0.18 11.77 15.83
N ARG A 140 -1.26 12.12 16.52
CA ARG A 140 -2.62 12.01 15.99
C ARG A 140 -2.82 12.88 14.74
N ARG A 141 -2.30 14.11 14.76
CA ARG A 141 -2.33 15.00 13.59
C ARG A 141 -1.64 14.36 12.39
N ILE A 142 -0.45 13.80 12.57
CA ILE A 142 0.31 13.14 11.50
C ILE A 142 -0.44 11.90 10.99
N THR A 143 -1.02 11.12 11.89
CA THR A 143 -1.85 9.96 11.54
C THR A 143 -2.96 10.36 10.56
N HIS A 144 -3.77 11.37 10.92
CA HIS A 144 -4.88 11.81 10.07
C HIS A 144 -4.43 12.51 8.78
N VAL A 145 -3.32 13.24 8.79
CA VAL A 145 -2.73 13.81 7.56
C VAL A 145 -2.29 12.69 6.62
N THR A 146 -1.70 11.62 7.15
CA THR A 146 -1.28 10.47 6.35
C THR A 146 -2.48 9.74 5.74
N ILE A 147 -3.57 9.54 6.50
CA ILE A 147 -4.82 8.99 5.96
C ILE A 147 -5.27 9.80 4.75
N GLY A 148 -5.36 11.12 4.89
CA GLY A 148 -5.81 12.01 3.80
C GLY A 148 -4.93 11.90 2.55
N ARG A 149 -3.58 11.92 2.72
CA ARG A 149 -2.63 11.82 1.60
C ARG A 149 -2.75 10.48 0.88
N VAL A 150 -2.73 9.37 1.62
CA VAL A 150 -2.80 8.02 1.04
C VAL A 150 -4.13 7.80 0.34
N THR A 151 -5.24 8.27 0.94
CA THR A 151 -6.57 8.18 0.34
C THR A 151 -6.64 8.93 -0.98
N ASP A 152 -6.16 10.17 -1.04
CA ASP A 152 -6.14 10.97 -2.27
C ASP A 152 -5.24 10.33 -3.34
N ASP A 153 -4.04 9.90 -2.95
CA ASP A 153 -3.09 9.27 -3.87
C ASP A 153 -3.65 7.97 -4.49
N ILE A 154 -4.39 7.16 -3.73
CA ILE A 154 -4.97 5.90 -4.23
C ILE A 154 -6.27 6.17 -5.02
N GLN A 155 -7.24 6.87 -4.43
CA GLN A 155 -8.58 6.98 -4.99
C GLN A 155 -8.66 7.94 -6.18
N THR A 156 -7.96 9.09 -6.05
CA THR A 156 -8.08 10.18 -7.01
C THR A 156 -6.97 10.15 -8.04
N ARG A 157 -5.74 9.97 -7.60
CA ARG A 157 -4.54 10.16 -8.42
C ARG A 157 -3.96 8.87 -8.99
N MET A 158 -4.31 7.71 -8.43
CA MET A 158 -3.73 6.40 -8.78
C MET A 158 -2.18 6.42 -8.72
N GLN A 159 -1.62 7.11 -7.71
CA GLN A 159 -0.18 7.28 -7.50
C GLN A 159 0.29 6.42 -6.33
N PHE A 160 0.47 5.13 -6.55
CA PHE A 160 0.81 4.19 -5.49
C PHE A 160 2.18 4.46 -4.87
N ASN A 161 3.14 4.93 -5.67
CA ASN A 161 4.48 5.27 -5.21
C ASN A 161 4.47 6.42 -4.19
N THR A 162 3.64 7.45 -4.38
CA THR A 162 3.51 8.57 -3.42
C THR A 162 2.73 8.17 -2.17
N ALA A 163 1.71 7.30 -2.31
CA ALA A 163 1.01 6.71 -1.18
C ALA A 163 1.98 5.90 -0.29
N ILE A 164 2.82 5.05 -0.89
CA ILE A 164 3.83 4.28 -0.16
C ILE A 164 4.86 5.21 0.49
N ALA A 165 5.30 6.27 -0.20
CA ALA A 165 6.21 7.27 0.37
C ALA A 165 5.59 7.94 1.61
N ALA A 166 4.29 8.27 1.58
CA ALA A 166 3.59 8.83 2.74
C ALA A 166 3.55 7.84 3.93
N VAL A 167 3.36 6.53 3.67
CA VAL A 167 3.46 5.50 4.71
C VAL A 167 4.89 5.39 5.26
N MET A 168 5.92 5.49 4.40
CA MET A 168 7.32 5.48 4.83
C MET A 168 7.65 6.69 5.73
N GLU A 169 7.16 7.88 5.39
CA GLU A 169 7.28 9.08 6.22
C GLU A 169 6.57 8.89 7.57
N PHE A 170 5.38 8.31 7.56
CA PHE A 170 4.64 8.01 8.78
C PHE A 170 5.42 7.06 9.71
N VAL A 171 6.01 6.00 9.18
CA VAL A 171 6.88 5.10 9.95
C VAL A 171 8.08 5.85 10.54
N ASN A 172 8.69 6.79 9.82
CA ASN A 172 9.76 7.62 10.37
C ASN A 172 9.29 8.47 11.56
N HIS A 173 8.06 9.02 11.48
CA HIS A 173 7.46 9.76 12.61
C HIS A 173 7.20 8.85 13.82
N LEU A 174 6.74 7.62 13.61
CA LEU A 174 6.58 6.64 14.69
C LEU A 174 7.92 6.34 15.40
N TYR A 175 9.02 6.22 14.65
CA TYR A 175 10.35 6.06 15.24
C TYR A 175 10.76 7.28 16.07
N THR A 176 10.54 8.49 15.57
CA THR A 176 10.80 9.72 16.32
C THR A 176 9.94 9.81 17.59
N PHE A 177 8.68 9.44 17.49
CA PHE A 177 7.76 9.39 18.62
C PHE A 177 8.19 8.37 19.67
N ARG A 178 8.61 7.17 19.24
CA ARG A 178 9.11 6.11 20.14
C ARG A 178 10.21 6.62 21.06
N ASP A 179 11.18 7.36 20.51
CA ASP A 179 12.31 7.85 21.28
C ASP A 179 11.87 8.82 22.38
N GLY A 180 10.77 9.53 22.20
CA GLY A 180 10.13 10.37 23.21
C GLY A 180 9.15 9.64 24.14
N TRP A 181 8.52 8.56 23.66
CA TRP A 181 7.48 7.82 24.40
C TRP A 181 7.96 7.28 25.75
N VAL A 182 9.17 6.72 25.81
CA VAL A 182 9.78 6.22 27.04
C VAL A 182 9.99 7.34 28.08
N LEU A 183 10.16 8.58 27.61
CA LEU A 183 10.38 9.75 28.45
C LEU A 183 9.06 10.38 28.94
N LEU A 184 7.96 10.20 28.19
CA LEU A 184 6.67 10.79 28.52
C LEU A 184 6.06 10.24 29.82
N LYS A 185 6.42 8.98 30.20
CA LYS A 185 5.85 8.26 31.36
C LYS A 185 4.31 8.28 31.43
N ASP A 186 3.66 8.68 30.35
CA ASP A 186 2.20 8.75 30.23
C ASP A 186 1.69 7.37 29.82
N ASN A 187 1.38 6.55 30.81
CA ASN A 187 0.77 5.23 30.61
C ASN A 187 -0.77 5.29 30.74
N SER A 188 -1.37 6.44 30.54
CA SER A 188 -2.83 6.56 30.56
C SER A 188 -3.48 5.72 29.46
N ASP A 189 -4.70 5.28 29.69
CA ASP A 189 -5.46 4.52 28.70
C ASP A 189 -5.71 5.36 27.44
N ASP A 190 -5.88 6.67 27.58
CA ASP A 190 -6.05 7.60 26.47
C ASP A 190 -4.78 7.70 25.61
N ALA A 191 -3.61 7.76 26.23
CA ALA A 191 -2.33 7.80 25.52
C ALA A 191 -2.12 6.51 24.72
N ARG A 192 -2.36 5.34 25.33
CA ARG A 192 -2.30 4.03 24.66
C ARG A 192 -3.30 3.93 23.51
N ALA A 193 -4.52 4.44 23.69
CA ALA A 193 -5.54 4.44 22.64
C ALA A 193 -5.13 5.26 21.42
N ILE A 194 -4.52 6.44 21.61
CA ILE A 194 -3.99 7.28 20.51
C ILE A 194 -2.87 6.56 19.76
N VAL A 195 -1.94 5.93 20.49
CA VAL A 195 -0.87 5.14 19.87
C VAL A 195 -1.45 3.95 19.12
N ARG A 196 -2.44 3.25 19.69
CA ARG A 196 -3.15 2.17 19.03
C ARG A 196 -3.82 2.62 17.72
N GLU A 197 -4.54 3.76 17.72
CA GLU A 197 -5.14 4.34 16.51
C GLU A 197 -4.08 4.55 15.40
N SER A 198 -2.87 4.97 15.78
CA SER A 198 -1.78 5.17 14.82
C SER A 198 -1.28 3.88 14.21
N PHE A 199 -1.19 2.79 14.98
CA PHE A 199 -0.79 1.47 14.47
C PHE A 199 -1.89 0.79 13.68
N ASP A 200 -3.16 0.85 14.11
CA ASP A 200 -4.29 0.37 13.32
C ASP A 200 -4.32 1.08 11.96
N THR A 201 -4.10 2.40 11.95
CA THR A 201 -3.99 3.20 10.71
C THR A 201 -2.82 2.75 9.84
N LEU A 202 -1.62 2.58 10.42
CA LEU A 202 -0.45 2.11 9.67
C LEU A 202 -0.73 0.77 8.98
N ILE A 203 -1.31 -0.18 9.70
CA ILE A 203 -1.63 -1.51 9.20
C ILE A 203 -2.64 -1.42 8.05
N LEU A 204 -3.73 -0.67 8.23
CA LEU A 204 -4.76 -0.50 7.21
C LEU A 204 -4.23 0.20 5.95
N LEU A 205 -3.39 1.23 6.10
CA LEU A 205 -2.79 1.93 4.96
C LEU A 205 -1.72 1.11 4.24
N LEU A 206 -1.06 0.19 4.93
CA LEU A 206 -0.04 -0.69 4.37
C LEU A 206 -0.65 -1.93 3.68
N SER A 207 -1.82 -2.39 4.14
CA SER A 207 -2.42 -3.66 3.70
C SER A 207 -2.60 -3.81 2.18
N PRO A 208 -2.96 -2.79 1.39
CA PRO A 208 -3.05 -2.95 -0.07
C PRO A 208 -1.70 -3.26 -0.73
N PHE A 209 -0.61 -2.84 -0.12
CA PHE A 209 0.75 -2.97 -0.65
C PHE A 209 1.48 -4.21 -0.12
N ALA A 210 1.33 -4.51 1.16
CA ALA A 210 1.99 -5.60 1.88
C ALA A 210 0.98 -6.36 2.77
N PRO A 211 0.08 -7.15 2.16
CA PRO A 211 -1.05 -7.76 2.88
C PRO A 211 -0.64 -8.76 3.95
N HIS A 212 0.42 -9.57 3.73
CA HIS A 212 0.76 -10.64 4.68
C HIS A 212 1.29 -10.10 6.01
N ILE A 213 2.23 -9.15 5.97
CA ILE A 213 2.74 -8.51 7.20
C ILE A 213 1.64 -7.70 7.90
N SER A 214 0.75 -7.05 7.14
CA SER A 214 -0.36 -6.29 7.69
C SER A 214 -1.38 -7.19 8.38
N GLU A 215 -1.75 -8.30 7.77
CA GLU A 215 -2.67 -9.28 8.35
C GLU A 215 -2.12 -9.89 9.65
N GLU A 216 -0.83 -10.22 9.68
CA GLU A 216 -0.17 -10.73 10.90
C GLU A 216 -0.20 -9.70 12.03
N MET A 217 0.18 -8.44 11.75
CA MET A 217 0.11 -7.37 12.75
C MET A 217 -1.32 -7.12 13.23
N TRP A 218 -2.30 -7.16 12.32
CA TRP A 218 -3.72 -7.01 12.63
C TRP A 218 -4.23 -8.08 13.59
N SER A 219 -3.89 -9.34 13.30
CA SER A 219 -4.20 -10.48 14.17
C SER A 219 -3.55 -10.36 15.56
N LEU A 220 -2.27 -9.94 15.62
CA LEU A 220 -1.57 -9.75 16.89
C LEU A 220 -2.18 -8.66 17.77
N LEU A 221 -2.84 -7.67 17.16
CA LEU A 221 -3.61 -6.65 17.87
C LEU A 221 -4.95 -7.16 18.41
N GLY A 222 -5.34 -8.40 18.12
CA GLY A 222 -6.56 -9.04 18.63
C GLY A 222 -7.79 -8.77 17.77
N HIS A 223 -7.65 -8.32 16.54
CA HIS A 223 -8.77 -8.25 15.61
C HIS A 223 -9.16 -9.66 15.12
N GLU A 224 -10.45 -9.97 15.12
CA GLU A 224 -10.95 -11.31 14.76
C GLU A 224 -11.25 -11.45 13.26
N THR A 225 -11.44 -10.34 12.56
CA THR A 225 -11.74 -10.32 11.12
C THR A 225 -10.51 -9.99 10.31
N SER A 226 -10.35 -10.65 9.15
CA SER A 226 -9.32 -10.30 8.17
C SER A 226 -9.52 -8.88 7.64
N ILE A 227 -8.43 -8.21 7.28
CA ILE A 227 -8.43 -6.91 6.59
C ILE A 227 -8.38 -7.05 5.07
N VAL A 228 -8.19 -8.26 4.56
CA VAL A 228 -8.08 -8.57 3.11
C VAL A 228 -9.27 -9.40 2.64
#